data_fb7df5fad61246595fd8343234adcb59
#
_entry.id   fb7df5fad61246595fd8343234adcb59
#
_cell.length_a   1.000
_cell.length_b   1.000
_cell.length_c   1.000
_cell.angle_alpha   90.00
_cell.angle_beta   90.00
_cell.angle_gamma   90.00
#
_symmetry.space_group_name_H-M   'P 1'
#
loop_
_entity.id
_entity.type
_entity.pdbx_description
1 polymer ?
#
loop_
_entity_poly.entity_id
_entity_poly.type
_entity_poly.pdbx_seq_one_letter_code
_entity_poly.pdbx_strand_id
1 'polypeptide(L)'
;MPNIILLCCQIVSNTAIDMQKLLSLPPNLVSAFYELENVDRTEWFCTSDPVGMKLGSGGGTTWLLREWQKERDRKYWAEERIPTEKCIPTEKSIPIEKRILLHAGGQSRRLPGYAPSGKILTPIPVFRWARGQKLGQNLLSLQLPLYEKIMERAPERLRTLIASGDVYIRAEKPLQEIPDADVVCYGLWVDPLLATHHGVFISDRNQPESLDFMLQKPSLEAVSYTHLTLPTN
;
A
#
# COMPACT_ATOMS: atom_id res chain seq x y z
N MET A 1 8.66 -40.99 -18.91
CA MET A 1 8.47 -40.19 -17.69
C MET A 1 7.24 -39.32 -17.91
N PRO A 2 6.10 -39.55 -17.28
CA PRO A 2 4.89 -38.74 -17.53
C PRO A 2 5.01 -37.40 -16.80
N ASN A 3 4.82 -36.31 -17.54
CA ASN A 3 4.70 -34.97 -17.03
C ASN A 3 3.42 -34.85 -16.21
N ILE A 4 3.56 -34.74 -14.91
CA ILE A 4 2.44 -34.39 -14.02
C ILE A 4 2.23 -32.87 -14.13
N ILE A 5 1.23 -32.45 -14.89
CA ILE A 5 0.69 -31.11 -14.85
C ILE A 5 -0.16 -31.04 -13.58
N LEU A 6 0.39 -30.42 -12.52
CA LEU A 6 -0.42 -30.01 -11.39
C LEU A 6 -1.31 -28.87 -11.84
N LEU A 7 -2.56 -29.20 -12.21
CA LEU A 7 -3.64 -28.21 -12.23
C LEU A 7 -3.92 -27.83 -10.78
N CYS A 8 -3.34 -26.72 -10.35
CA CYS A 8 -3.76 -26.06 -9.12
C CYS A 8 -5.19 -25.51 -9.40
N CYS A 9 -6.22 -26.26 -9.00
CA CYS A 9 -7.56 -25.73 -8.91
C CYS A 9 -7.53 -24.58 -7.91
N GLN A 10 -7.43 -23.35 -8.41
CA GLN A 10 -7.80 -22.18 -7.64
C GLN A 10 -9.27 -22.31 -7.33
N ILE A 11 -9.59 -22.66 -6.09
CA ILE A 11 -10.90 -22.37 -5.53
C ILE A 11 -10.96 -20.86 -5.46
N VAL A 12 -11.45 -20.24 -6.52
CA VAL A 12 -11.83 -18.84 -6.51
C VAL A 12 -13.01 -18.77 -5.55
N SER A 13 -12.76 -18.39 -4.32
CA SER A 13 -13.86 -17.97 -3.45
C SER A 13 -14.52 -16.80 -4.17
N ASN A 14 -15.77 -16.97 -4.52
CA ASN A 14 -16.58 -16.00 -5.28
C ASN A 14 -16.98 -14.78 -4.42
N THR A 15 -16.20 -14.48 -3.39
CA THR A 15 -16.40 -13.33 -2.52
C THR A 15 -15.78 -12.12 -3.22
N ALA A 16 -16.60 -11.21 -3.69
CA ALA A 16 -16.13 -9.96 -4.27
C ALA A 16 -15.28 -9.21 -3.23
N ILE A 17 -14.07 -8.79 -3.62
CA ILE A 17 -13.21 -7.95 -2.79
C ILE A 17 -13.53 -6.49 -3.14
N ASP A 18 -13.97 -5.71 -2.15
CA ASP A 18 -14.08 -4.26 -2.26
C ASP A 18 -12.72 -3.63 -1.91
N MET A 19 -12.02 -3.14 -2.93
CA MET A 19 -10.66 -2.62 -2.80
C MET A 19 -10.64 -1.09 -2.78
N GLN A 20 -10.55 -0.51 -1.58
CA GLN A 20 -10.47 0.94 -1.38
C GLN A 20 -9.03 1.44 -1.46
N LYS A 21 -8.79 2.53 -2.21
CA LYS A 21 -7.49 3.19 -2.35
C LYS A 21 -7.53 4.52 -1.60
N LEU A 22 -6.69 4.64 -0.57
CA LEU A 22 -6.65 5.81 0.32
C LEU A 22 -5.31 6.54 0.15
N LEU A 23 -5.33 7.82 -0.20
CA LEU A 23 -4.13 8.61 -0.44
C LEU A 23 -4.03 9.80 0.51
N SER A 24 -2.88 9.92 1.17
CA SER A 24 -2.48 11.16 1.83
C SER A 24 -1.66 12.00 0.83
N LEU A 25 -2.24 13.11 0.36
CA LEU A 25 -1.66 13.96 -0.69
C LEU A 25 -1.31 15.36 -0.14
N PRO A 26 -0.45 16.13 -0.82
CA PRO A 26 -0.35 17.56 -0.60
C PRO A 26 -1.70 18.26 -0.80
N PRO A 27 -2.03 19.32 -0.02
CA PRO A 27 -3.35 19.95 -0.05
C PRO A 27 -3.81 20.42 -1.43
N ASN A 28 -2.88 20.90 -2.26
CA ASN A 28 -3.14 21.35 -3.62
C ASN A 28 -3.53 20.23 -4.59
N LEU A 29 -3.26 18.98 -4.25
CA LEU A 29 -3.56 17.83 -5.12
C LEU A 29 -4.85 17.10 -4.73
N VAL A 30 -5.36 17.27 -3.52
CA VAL A 30 -6.53 16.52 -3.02
C VAL A 30 -7.74 16.67 -3.94
N SER A 31 -8.05 17.90 -4.38
CA SER A 31 -9.19 18.16 -5.27
C SER A 31 -8.89 17.80 -6.73
N ALA A 32 -7.66 18.05 -7.18
CA ALA A 32 -7.27 17.85 -8.57
C ALA A 32 -7.01 16.37 -8.92
N PHE A 33 -6.70 15.54 -7.94
CA PHE A 33 -6.28 14.15 -8.14
C PHE A 33 -7.28 13.33 -8.97
N TYR A 34 -8.56 13.44 -8.67
CA TYR A 34 -9.59 12.65 -9.34
C TYR A 34 -9.71 12.98 -10.85
N GLU A 35 -9.50 14.23 -11.22
CA GLU A 35 -9.51 14.67 -12.61
C GLU A 35 -8.20 14.30 -13.33
N LEU A 36 -7.06 14.51 -12.67
CA LEU A 36 -5.74 14.21 -13.21
C LEU A 36 -5.54 12.72 -13.51
N GLU A 37 -5.99 11.87 -12.62
CA GLU A 37 -5.84 10.41 -12.77
C GLU A 37 -7.08 9.74 -13.38
N ASN A 38 -8.18 10.50 -13.60
CA ASN A 38 -9.45 10.00 -14.12
C ASN A 38 -9.96 8.77 -13.36
N VAL A 39 -10.02 8.90 -12.04
CA VAL A 39 -10.39 7.81 -11.12
C VAL A 39 -11.71 8.08 -10.41
N ASP A 40 -12.41 7.00 -10.05
CA ASP A 40 -13.71 7.08 -9.41
C ASP A 40 -13.59 7.38 -7.91
N ARG A 41 -14.43 8.29 -7.42
CA ARG A 41 -14.57 8.62 -5.99
C ARG A 41 -15.20 7.51 -5.14
N THR A 42 -15.74 6.48 -5.75
CA THR A 42 -16.24 5.30 -5.04
C THR A 42 -15.14 4.37 -4.58
N GLU A 43 -14.06 4.28 -5.37
CA GLU A 43 -12.91 3.43 -5.06
C GLU A 43 -11.74 4.19 -4.42
N TRP A 44 -11.69 5.53 -4.60
CA TRP A 44 -10.60 6.36 -4.18
C TRP A 44 -11.02 7.42 -3.17
N PHE A 45 -10.21 7.58 -2.14
CA PHE A 45 -10.35 8.64 -1.16
C PHE A 45 -9.02 9.35 -0.94
N CYS A 46 -9.02 10.68 -1.02
CA CYS A 46 -7.83 11.50 -0.85
C CYS A 46 -8.04 12.53 0.25
N THR A 47 -7.02 12.70 1.10
CA THR A 47 -6.98 13.79 2.09
C THR A 47 -5.55 14.30 2.25
N SER A 48 -5.40 15.42 2.93
CA SER A 48 -4.11 15.99 3.34
C SER A 48 -4.02 16.08 4.85
N ASP A 49 -2.82 16.29 5.39
CA ASP A 49 -2.67 16.67 6.78
C ASP A 49 -3.51 17.93 7.09
N PRO A 50 -4.02 18.09 8.30
CA PRO A 50 -4.72 19.31 8.72
C PRO A 50 -3.86 20.56 8.49
N VAL A 51 -4.52 21.69 8.19
CA VAL A 51 -3.83 22.95 7.92
C VAL A 51 -2.91 23.33 9.08
N GLY A 52 -1.66 23.61 8.78
CA GLY A 52 -0.64 24.00 9.76
C GLY A 52 -0.04 22.85 10.58
N MET A 53 -0.48 21.62 10.38
CA MET A 53 -0.02 20.45 11.12
C MET A 53 0.73 19.49 10.20
N LYS A 54 1.73 18.80 10.74
CA LYS A 54 2.43 17.69 10.08
C LYS A 54 2.34 16.49 11.00
N LEU A 55 1.51 15.54 10.63
CA LEU A 55 1.20 14.39 11.47
C LEU A 55 2.27 13.28 11.40
N GLY A 56 3.15 13.31 10.40
CA GLY A 56 4.06 12.22 10.12
C GLY A 56 3.33 10.97 9.61
N SER A 57 4.07 9.87 9.40
CA SER A 57 3.48 8.66 8.82
C SER A 57 2.42 8.01 9.72
N GLY A 58 2.69 7.84 11.01
CA GLY A 58 1.74 7.23 11.95
C GLY A 58 0.48 8.06 12.16
N GLY A 59 0.63 9.35 12.49
CA GLY A 59 -0.48 10.27 12.66
C GLY A 59 -1.27 10.47 11.37
N GLY A 60 -0.58 10.57 10.23
CA GLY A 60 -1.18 10.67 8.90
C GLY A 60 -2.01 9.42 8.54
N THR A 61 -1.55 8.22 8.90
CA THR A 61 -2.33 6.98 8.74
C THR A 61 -3.64 7.05 9.50
N THR A 62 -3.57 7.39 10.79
CA THR A 62 -4.75 7.48 11.66
C THR A 62 -5.72 8.56 11.16
N TRP A 63 -5.18 9.71 10.75
CA TRP A 63 -5.97 10.80 10.20
C TRP A 63 -6.69 10.40 8.90
N LEU A 64 -5.97 9.81 7.96
CA LEU A 64 -6.52 9.36 6.67
C LEU A 64 -7.65 8.35 6.86
N LEU A 65 -7.45 7.35 7.73
CA LEU A 65 -8.47 6.35 8.04
C LEU A 65 -9.70 6.98 8.70
N ARG A 66 -9.50 7.92 9.63
CA ARG A 66 -10.60 8.63 10.29
C ARG A 66 -11.42 9.48 9.32
N GLU A 67 -10.77 10.24 8.45
CA GLU A 67 -11.47 11.08 7.48
C GLU A 67 -12.21 10.24 6.43
N TRP A 68 -11.60 9.14 5.98
CA TRP A 68 -12.27 8.19 5.10
C TRP A 68 -13.50 7.56 5.78
N GLN A 69 -13.40 7.15 7.04
CA GLN A 69 -14.53 6.60 7.79
C GLN A 69 -15.68 7.60 7.90
N LYS A 70 -15.39 8.86 8.22
CA LYS A 70 -16.40 9.93 8.28
C LYS A 70 -17.11 10.12 6.93
N GLU A 71 -16.35 10.09 5.82
CA GLU A 71 -16.92 10.23 4.49
C GLU A 71 -17.85 9.05 4.15
N ARG A 72 -17.44 7.84 4.51
CA ARG A 72 -18.24 6.63 4.32
C ARG A 72 -19.52 6.67 5.14
N ASP A 73 -19.44 7.03 6.41
CA ASP A 73 -20.59 7.14 7.28
C ASP A 73 -21.57 8.22 6.77
N ARG A 74 -21.06 9.34 6.27
CA ARG A 74 -21.86 10.40 5.66
C ARG A 74 -22.61 9.89 4.41
N LYS A 75 -21.98 9.13 3.54
CA LYS A 75 -22.62 8.53 2.37
C LYS A 75 -23.71 7.55 2.77
N TYR A 76 -23.41 6.66 3.70
CA TYR A 76 -24.37 5.67 4.23
C TYR A 76 -25.64 6.35 4.73
N TRP A 77 -25.53 7.36 5.59
CA TRP A 77 -26.68 8.11 6.12
C TRP A 77 -27.42 8.96 5.07
N ALA A 78 -26.75 9.37 4.01
CA ALA A 78 -27.39 10.07 2.91
C ALA A 78 -28.26 9.13 2.04
N GLU A 79 -27.83 7.90 1.84
CA GLU A 79 -28.55 6.88 1.08
C GLU A 79 -29.76 6.31 1.85
N GLU A 80 -29.65 6.13 3.18
CA GLU A 80 -30.77 5.67 4.01
C GLU A 80 -31.96 6.65 4.08
N ARG A 81 -31.78 7.92 3.74
CA ARG A 81 -32.86 8.90 3.69
C ARG A 81 -33.79 8.78 2.49
N ILE A 82 -33.49 7.91 1.54
CA ILE A 82 -34.37 7.56 0.43
C ILE A 82 -35.13 6.29 0.84
N PRO A 83 -36.43 6.33 1.19
CA PRO A 83 -37.19 5.12 1.50
C PRO A 83 -37.43 4.37 0.18
N THR A 84 -36.52 3.54 -0.20
CA THR A 84 -36.78 2.51 -1.21
C THR A 84 -37.32 1.29 -0.50
N GLU A 85 -38.56 0.95 -0.84
CA GLU A 85 -39.26 -0.24 -0.36
C GLU A 85 -38.33 -1.48 -0.41
N LYS A 86 -38.15 -2.08 0.76
CA LYS A 86 -37.77 -3.46 1.02
C LYS A 86 -36.98 -4.18 -0.08
N CYS A 87 -35.69 -4.00 -0.09
CA CYS A 87 -34.82 -5.09 -0.49
C CYS A 87 -34.38 -5.84 0.78
N ILE A 88 -35.04 -6.94 1.10
CA ILE A 88 -34.50 -7.96 2.00
C ILE A 88 -33.19 -8.41 1.34
N PRO A 89 -32.03 -8.30 2.03
CA PRO A 89 -30.79 -8.82 1.46
C PRO A 89 -30.95 -10.33 1.34
N THR A 90 -31.19 -10.83 0.14
CA THR A 90 -30.84 -12.21 -0.19
C THR A 90 -29.34 -12.35 0.17
N GLU A 91 -28.94 -13.46 0.76
CA GLU A 91 -27.59 -13.83 1.21
C GLU A 91 -26.49 -13.58 0.14
N LYS A 92 -26.31 -12.34 -0.25
CA LYS A 92 -25.12 -11.92 -0.98
C LYS A 92 -24.02 -11.83 0.07
N SER A 93 -23.01 -12.66 -0.06
CA SER A 93 -21.80 -12.60 0.73
C SER A 93 -21.35 -11.13 0.84
N ILE A 94 -21.28 -10.63 2.07
CA ILE A 94 -20.78 -9.26 2.33
C ILE A 94 -19.37 -9.19 1.75
N PRO A 95 -19.09 -8.24 0.85
CA PRO A 95 -17.75 -8.12 0.25
C PRO A 95 -16.69 -7.95 1.32
N ILE A 96 -15.56 -8.62 1.16
CA ILE A 96 -14.42 -8.40 2.05
C ILE A 96 -13.81 -7.06 1.69
N GLU A 97 -13.96 -6.09 2.57
CA GLU A 97 -13.37 -4.76 2.40
C GLU A 97 -11.86 -4.81 2.66
N LYS A 98 -11.06 -4.49 1.64
CA LYS A 98 -9.61 -4.34 1.72
C LYS A 98 -9.17 -2.93 1.32
N ARG A 99 -8.03 -2.46 1.85
CA ARG A 99 -7.58 -1.08 1.67
C ARG A 99 -6.12 -1.03 1.32
N ILE A 100 -5.79 -0.15 0.37
CA ILE A 100 -4.41 0.23 0.04
C ILE A 100 -4.24 1.69 0.45
N LEU A 101 -3.38 1.96 1.40
CA LEU A 101 -3.12 3.27 1.97
C LEU A 101 -1.72 3.73 1.55
N LEU A 102 -1.66 4.85 0.82
CA LEU A 102 -0.42 5.39 0.28
C LEU A 102 -0.12 6.77 0.87
N HIS A 103 1.05 6.89 1.49
CA HIS A 103 1.57 8.16 1.98
C HIS A 103 2.33 8.88 0.88
N ALA A 104 1.68 9.83 0.24
CA ALA A 104 2.24 10.63 -0.85
C ALA A 104 2.42 12.11 -0.48
N GLY A 105 2.12 12.48 0.76
CA GLY A 105 2.39 13.79 1.32
C GLY A 105 3.89 14.02 1.53
N GLY A 106 4.29 15.27 1.61
CA GLY A 106 5.66 15.66 1.87
C GLY A 106 6.11 16.84 1.02
N GLN A 107 7.15 17.55 1.47
CA GLN A 107 7.59 18.79 0.84
C GLN A 107 8.50 18.60 -0.37
N SER A 108 8.81 17.35 -0.77
CA SER A 108 9.68 17.02 -1.91
C SER A 108 10.97 17.88 -1.97
N ARG A 109 11.59 18.19 -0.82
CA ARG A 109 12.71 19.13 -0.70
C ARG A 109 13.91 18.77 -1.58
N ARG A 110 14.09 17.46 -1.86
CA ARG A 110 15.19 16.96 -2.70
C ARG A 110 14.88 17.08 -4.19
N LEU A 111 13.63 17.29 -4.56
CA LEU A 111 13.17 17.36 -5.94
C LEU A 111 12.10 18.47 -6.08
N PRO A 112 12.49 19.75 -5.87
CA PRO A 112 11.52 20.85 -5.75
C PRO A 112 10.68 21.06 -7.01
N GLY A 113 11.20 20.74 -8.19
CA GLY A 113 10.46 20.83 -9.45
C GLY A 113 9.22 19.92 -9.52
N TYR A 114 9.18 18.85 -8.72
CA TYR A 114 8.05 17.92 -8.63
C TYR A 114 7.21 18.10 -7.36
N ALA A 115 7.53 19.07 -6.52
CA ALA A 115 6.77 19.34 -5.30
C ALA A 115 5.28 19.61 -5.56
N PRO A 116 4.89 20.38 -6.60
CA PRO A 116 3.48 20.64 -6.89
C PRO A 116 2.69 19.40 -7.30
N SER A 117 3.31 18.44 -8.02
CA SER A 117 2.66 17.20 -8.46
C SER A 117 2.70 16.09 -7.40
N GLY A 118 3.37 16.33 -6.25
CA GLY A 118 3.64 15.29 -5.28
C GLY A 118 4.56 14.20 -5.84
N LYS A 119 5.18 13.42 -4.98
CA LYS A 119 6.12 12.38 -5.42
C LYS A 119 5.43 11.24 -6.17
N ILE A 120 4.22 10.91 -5.76
CA ILE A 120 3.49 9.76 -6.29
C ILE A 120 3.04 9.95 -7.75
N LEU A 121 2.80 11.19 -8.16
CA LEU A 121 2.45 11.54 -9.54
C LEU A 121 3.68 11.94 -10.38
N THR A 122 4.90 11.69 -9.88
CA THR A 122 6.11 11.92 -10.66
C THR A 122 6.08 11.10 -11.95
N PRO A 123 6.19 11.72 -13.12
CA PRO A 123 6.23 11.00 -14.39
C PRO A 123 7.45 10.09 -14.46
N ILE A 124 7.22 8.84 -14.82
CA ILE A 124 8.29 7.85 -15.04
C ILE A 124 8.25 7.46 -16.52
N PRO A 125 9.02 8.12 -17.38
CA PRO A 125 9.05 7.82 -18.80
C PRO A 125 9.72 6.45 -19.02
N VAL A 126 8.90 5.44 -19.25
CA VAL A 126 9.38 4.11 -19.60
C VAL A 126 8.92 3.77 -21.02
N PHE A 127 9.84 3.82 -21.96
CA PHE A 127 9.57 3.58 -23.38
C PHE A 127 9.56 2.07 -23.72
N ARG A 128 8.63 1.32 -23.14
CA ARG A 128 8.48 -0.11 -23.44
C ARG A 128 7.08 -0.42 -23.96
N TRP A 129 6.73 0.15 -25.09
CA TRP A 129 5.43 -0.02 -25.76
C TRP A 129 4.99 -1.48 -25.90
N ALA A 130 5.93 -2.38 -26.18
CA ALA A 130 5.65 -3.80 -26.30
C ALA A 130 5.14 -4.46 -25.00
N ARG A 131 5.22 -3.77 -23.85
CA ARG A 131 4.71 -4.22 -22.56
C ARG A 131 3.46 -3.45 -22.10
N GLY A 132 2.79 -2.73 -23.00
CA GLY A 132 1.58 -1.98 -22.68
C GLY A 132 1.80 -0.71 -21.84
N GLN A 133 3.04 -0.20 -21.77
CA GLN A 133 3.34 1.02 -21.02
C GLN A 133 2.82 2.26 -21.74
N LYS A 134 2.26 3.20 -20.97
CA LYS A 134 1.63 4.43 -21.47
C LYS A 134 2.58 5.62 -21.31
N LEU A 135 2.46 6.64 -22.17
CA LEU A 135 3.22 7.89 -22.07
C LEU A 135 2.99 8.65 -20.76
N GLY A 136 1.78 8.65 -20.27
CA GLY A 136 1.39 9.31 -19.01
C GLY A 136 1.65 8.50 -17.74
N GLN A 137 2.54 7.51 -17.80
CA GLN A 137 2.85 6.66 -16.66
C GLN A 137 3.56 7.46 -15.55
N ASN A 138 3.03 7.39 -14.36
CA ASN A 138 3.60 7.99 -13.15
C ASN A 138 3.95 6.91 -12.11
N LEU A 139 4.52 7.32 -10.99
CA LEU A 139 4.94 6.38 -9.95
C LEU A 139 3.75 5.62 -9.34
N LEU A 140 2.57 6.25 -9.21
CA LEU A 140 1.35 5.60 -8.72
C LEU A 140 0.95 4.43 -9.63
N SER A 141 0.84 4.68 -10.94
CA SER A 141 0.45 3.67 -11.92
C SER A 141 1.42 2.49 -12.03
N LEU A 142 2.68 2.69 -11.61
CA LEU A 142 3.69 1.63 -11.55
C LEU A 142 3.61 0.80 -10.25
N GLN A 143 3.26 1.42 -9.13
CA GLN A 143 3.20 0.76 -7.83
C GLN A 143 1.90 0.01 -7.61
N LEU A 144 0.79 0.61 -7.97
CA LEU A 144 -0.55 0.16 -7.63
C LEU A 144 -0.84 -1.30 -8.02
N PRO A 145 -0.51 -1.78 -9.23
CA PRO A 145 -0.77 -3.16 -9.63
C PRO A 145 -0.10 -4.22 -8.75
N LEU A 146 1.07 -3.91 -8.18
CA LEU A 146 1.73 -4.80 -7.24
C LEU A 146 0.97 -4.85 -5.90
N TYR A 147 0.54 -3.70 -5.41
CA TYR A 147 -0.18 -3.62 -4.13
C TYR A 147 -1.56 -4.26 -4.21
N GLU A 148 -2.30 -4.07 -5.30
CA GLU A 148 -3.56 -4.74 -5.57
C GLU A 148 -3.37 -6.26 -5.57
N LYS A 149 -2.37 -6.76 -6.30
CA LYS A 149 -2.04 -8.19 -6.35
C LYS A 149 -1.64 -8.76 -4.98
N ILE A 150 -0.95 -7.99 -4.15
CA ILE A 150 -0.65 -8.38 -2.77
C ILE A 150 -1.94 -8.52 -1.97
N MET A 151 -2.82 -7.51 -2.05
CA MET A 151 -4.06 -7.51 -1.28
C MET A 151 -5.07 -8.57 -1.77
N GLU A 152 -5.13 -8.86 -3.05
CA GLU A 152 -5.93 -9.95 -3.58
C GLU A 152 -5.53 -11.31 -3.00
N ARG A 153 -4.23 -11.53 -2.78
CA ARG A 153 -3.67 -12.79 -2.25
C ARG A 153 -3.58 -12.83 -0.72
N ALA A 154 -3.67 -11.68 -0.07
CA ALA A 154 -3.56 -11.58 1.37
C ALA A 154 -4.72 -12.32 2.06
N PRO A 155 -4.47 -13.03 3.18
CA PRO A 155 -5.51 -13.59 4.03
C PRO A 155 -6.58 -12.56 4.38
N GLU A 156 -7.81 -12.99 4.66
CA GLU A 156 -8.95 -12.10 4.95
C GLU A 156 -8.73 -11.19 6.15
N ARG A 157 -7.94 -11.62 7.12
CA ARG A 157 -7.60 -10.82 8.30
C ARG A 157 -6.66 -9.64 7.96
N LEU A 158 -5.85 -9.73 6.92
CA LEU A 158 -4.96 -8.67 6.44
C LEU A 158 -5.74 -7.73 5.52
N ARG A 159 -6.41 -6.75 6.10
CA ARG A 159 -7.33 -5.85 5.40
C ARG A 159 -6.71 -4.53 4.95
N THR A 160 -5.52 -4.19 5.42
CA THR A 160 -4.91 -2.90 5.13
C THR A 160 -3.45 -3.06 4.73
N LEU A 161 -3.11 -2.60 3.54
CA LEU A 161 -1.73 -2.41 3.09
C LEU A 161 -1.36 -0.94 3.27
N ILE A 162 -0.21 -0.67 3.89
CA ILE A 162 0.33 0.67 4.06
C ILE A 162 1.66 0.75 3.33
N ALA A 163 1.79 1.72 2.42
CA ALA A 163 3.01 1.92 1.66
C ALA A 163 3.38 3.40 1.52
N SER A 164 4.65 3.65 1.23
CA SER A 164 5.14 4.99 0.89
C SER A 164 4.90 5.27 -0.59
N GLY A 165 4.40 6.46 -0.90
CA GLY A 165 4.14 6.89 -2.28
C GLY A 165 5.40 7.24 -3.07
N ASP A 166 6.59 7.26 -2.45
CA ASP A 166 7.85 7.58 -3.11
C ASP A 166 8.80 6.37 -3.28
N VAL A 167 8.26 5.17 -3.14
CA VAL A 167 9.00 3.91 -3.30
C VAL A 167 8.50 3.17 -4.52
N TYR A 168 9.41 2.70 -5.36
CA TYR A 168 9.11 1.77 -6.44
C TYR A 168 9.70 0.40 -6.12
N ILE A 169 8.81 -0.58 -5.99
CA ILE A 169 9.19 -1.97 -5.72
C ILE A 169 9.08 -2.76 -7.03
N ARG A 170 10.18 -3.36 -7.45
CA ARG A 170 10.21 -4.28 -8.56
C ARG A 170 10.36 -5.71 -8.03
N ALA A 171 9.32 -6.50 -8.18
CA ALA A 171 9.39 -7.93 -7.88
C ALA A 171 9.87 -8.70 -9.13
N GLU A 172 11.00 -9.35 -9.03
CA GLU A 172 11.54 -10.20 -10.11
C GLU A 172 11.03 -11.64 -10.04
N LYS A 173 10.71 -12.08 -8.84
CA LYS A 173 10.14 -13.40 -8.57
C LYS A 173 8.63 -13.29 -8.34
N PRO A 174 7.88 -14.38 -8.58
CA PRO A 174 6.47 -14.44 -8.19
C PRO A 174 6.31 -14.13 -6.71
N LEU A 175 5.21 -13.44 -6.35
CA LEU A 175 4.86 -13.22 -4.95
C LEU A 175 4.74 -14.58 -4.25
N GLN A 176 5.47 -14.71 -3.16
CA GLN A 176 5.33 -15.86 -2.26
C GLN A 176 3.96 -15.83 -1.56
N GLU A 177 3.60 -16.92 -0.92
CA GLU A 177 2.43 -16.99 -0.06
C GLU A 177 2.58 -15.98 1.09
N ILE A 178 1.50 -15.24 1.36
CA ILE A 178 1.49 -14.24 2.41
C ILE A 178 1.08 -14.95 3.71
N PRO A 179 1.89 -14.90 4.77
CA PRO A 179 1.59 -15.58 6.01
C PRO A 179 0.31 -15.05 6.66
N ASP A 180 -0.45 -15.93 7.31
CA ASP A 180 -1.60 -15.55 8.12
C ASP A 180 -1.15 -15.03 9.48
N ALA A 181 -0.82 -13.76 9.54
CA ALA A 181 -0.33 -13.04 10.71
C ALA A 181 -1.11 -11.73 10.92
N ASP A 182 -1.02 -11.14 12.11
CA ASP A 182 -1.69 -9.85 12.39
C ASP A 182 -1.03 -8.70 11.63
N VAL A 183 0.29 -8.75 11.45
CA VAL A 183 1.10 -7.77 10.72
C VAL A 183 2.13 -8.50 9.88
N VAL A 184 2.21 -8.14 8.61
CA VAL A 184 3.25 -8.61 7.68
C VAL A 184 4.06 -7.42 7.20
N CYS A 185 5.37 -7.47 7.39
CA CYS A 185 6.30 -6.44 6.94
C CYS A 185 7.14 -6.94 5.77
N TYR A 186 7.25 -6.14 4.71
CA TYR A 186 8.15 -6.43 3.60
C TYR A 186 9.47 -5.70 3.81
N GLY A 187 10.56 -6.43 3.89
CA GLY A 187 11.92 -5.92 4.02
C GLY A 187 12.79 -6.29 2.82
N LEU A 188 13.91 -5.59 2.68
CA LEU A 188 14.96 -5.88 1.72
C LEU A 188 16.27 -6.13 2.46
N TRP A 189 17.02 -7.11 2.02
CA TRP A 189 18.40 -7.31 2.45
C TRP A 189 19.28 -6.29 1.74
N VAL A 190 19.97 -5.49 2.52
CA VAL A 190 20.83 -4.41 2.02
C VAL A 190 22.15 -4.41 2.78
N ASP A 191 23.16 -3.74 2.22
CA ASP A 191 24.43 -3.50 2.91
C ASP A 191 24.19 -2.77 4.24
N PRO A 192 24.89 -3.16 5.34
CA PRO A 192 24.74 -2.53 6.65
C PRO A 192 24.90 -1.01 6.64
N LEU A 193 25.83 -0.48 5.83
CA LEU A 193 26.01 0.96 5.71
C LEU A 193 24.77 1.65 5.11
N LEU A 194 24.15 1.02 4.11
CA LEU A 194 22.92 1.53 3.52
C LEU A 194 21.76 1.45 4.50
N ALA A 195 21.68 0.38 5.30
CA ALA A 195 20.64 0.17 6.31
C ALA A 195 20.59 1.30 7.35
N THR A 196 21.72 1.95 7.67
CA THR A 196 21.75 3.07 8.63
C THR A 196 20.88 4.26 8.24
N HIS A 197 20.50 4.37 6.97
CA HIS A 197 19.63 5.44 6.46
C HIS A 197 18.13 5.11 6.50
N HIS A 198 17.77 3.88 6.87
CA HIS A 198 16.42 3.35 6.80
C HIS A 198 15.92 2.79 8.15
N GLY A 199 14.71 2.30 8.17
CA GLY A 199 14.23 1.43 9.23
C GLY A 199 14.81 0.03 9.04
N VAL A 200 15.28 -0.59 10.11
CA VAL A 200 15.86 -1.93 10.11
C VAL A 200 15.00 -2.86 10.95
N PHE A 201 14.53 -3.94 10.35
CA PHE A 201 13.82 -4.99 11.05
C PHE A 201 14.82 -5.91 11.74
N ILE A 202 14.54 -6.22 12.99
CA ILE A 202 15.33 -7.14 13.80
C ILE A 202 14.45 -8.36 14.12
N SER A 203 15.03 -9.54 13.92
CA SER A 203 14.39 -10.82 14.23
C SER A 203 15.37 -11.75 14.92
N ASP A 204 14.85 -12.73 15.67
CA ASP A 204 15.68 -13.78 16.25
C ASP A 204 16.28 -14.67 15.14
N ARG A 205 17.54 -15.12 15.34
CA ARG A 205 18.23 -15.99 14.39
C ARG A 205 17.50 -17.32 14.13
N ASN A 206 16.80 -17.83 15.16
CA ASN A 206 16.08 -19.10 15.05
C ASN A 206 14.68 -18.92 14.45
N GLN A 207 14.19 -17.67 14.36
CA GLN A 207 12.89 -17.31 13.79
C GLN A 207 13.01 -16.05 12.92
N PRO A 208 13.78 -16.08 11.84
CA PRO A 208 14.12 -14.89 11.05
C PRO A 208 12.91 -14.26 10.34
N GLU A 209 11.82 -15.00 10.18
CA GLU A 209 10.55 -14.51 9.63
C GLU A 209 9.67 -13.79 10.65
N SER A 210 9.98 -13.88 11.95
CA SER A 210 9.25 -13.20 13.01
C SER A 210 9.94 -11.89 13.38
N LEU A 211 9.20 -10.78 13.31
CA LEU A 211 9.70 -9.46 13.70
C LEU A 211 9.71 -9.32 15.23
N ASP A 212 10.88 -9.06 15.83
CA ASP A 212 11.00 -8.72 17.23
C ASP A 212 10.75 -7.22 17.47
N PHE A 213 11.56 -6.40 16.78
CA PHE A 213 11.44 -4.94 16.87
C PHE A 213 12.04 -4.26 15.65
N MET A 214 11.89 -2.95 15.57
CA MET A 214 12.42 -2.13 14.49
C MET A 214 13.31 -1.02 15.04
N LEU A 215 14.47 -0.82 14.42
CA LEU A 215 15.34 0.31 14.66
C LEU A 215 15.17 1.36 13.57
N GLN A 216 15.05 2.62 13.95
CA GLN A 216 14.94 3.72 13.00
C GLN A 216 16.28 4.43 12.85
N LYS A 217 16.87 4.35 11.65
CA LYS A 217 18.18 4.93 11.32
C LYS A 217 19.24 4.61 12.37
N PRO A 218 19.51 3.33 12.61
CA PRO A 218 20.47 2.90 13.62
C PRO A 218 21.91 3.30 13.25
N SER A 219 22.79 3.32 14.23
CA SER A 219 24.23 3.43 13.96
C SER A 219 24.75 2.18 13.23
N LEU A 220 25.87 2.30 12.52
CA LEU A 220 26.51 1.15 11.87
C LEU A 220 26.88 0.06 12.88
N GLU A 221 27.33 0.44 14.07
CA GLU A 221 27.62 -0.48 15.17
C GLU A 221 26.38 -1.28 15.57
N ALA A 222 25.22 -0.62 15.75
CA ALA A 222 23.97 -1.30 16.08
C ALA A 222 23.53 -2.25 14.95
N VAL A 223 23.64 -1.83 13.69
CA VAL A 223 23.33 -2.71 12.54
C VAL A 223 24.27 -3.91 12.51
N SER A 224 25.57 -3.69 12.68
CA SER A 224 26.57 -4.76 12.66
C SER A 224 26.37 -5.74 13.81
N TYR A 225 25.99 -5.28 14.97
CA TYR A 225 25.70 -6.16 16.11
C TYR A 225 24.50 -7.07 15.83
N THR A 226 23.47 -6.55 15.20
CA THR A 226 22.28 -7.34 14.81
C THR A 226 22.57 -8.28 13.62
N HIS A 227 23.43 -7.88 12.68
CA HIS A 227 23.85 -8.71 11.54
C HIS A 227 24.79 -9.88 11.92
N LEU A 228 25.56 -9.76 12.99
CA LEU A 228 26.37 -10.85 13.50
C LEU A 228 25.52 -12.06 13.95
N THR A 229 24.21 -11.91 14.04
CA THR A 229 23.26 -12.96 14.35
C THR A 229 22.64 -13.64 13.12
N LEU A 230 22.95 -13.18 11.88
CA LEU A 230 22.43 -13.82 10.66
C LEU A 230 23.30 -14.99 10.22
N PRO A 231 22.72 -16.12 9.75
CA PRO A 231 23.51 -17.22 9.23
C PRO A 231 24.22 -16.76 7.95
N THR A 232 25.54 -16.86 7.95
CA THR A 232 26.33 -16.82 6.71
C THR A 232 26.17 -18.18 6.03
N ASN A 233 25.37 -18.24 4.99
CA ASN A 233 25.40 -19.30 3.99
C ASN A 233 26.08 -18.78 2.74
#